data_541371a9f4cea5699babb9786c312178
#
_entry.id   541371a9f4cea5699babb9786c312178
#
_cell.length_a   1.000
_cell.length_b   1.000
_cell.length_c   1.000
_cell.angle_alpha   90.00
_cell.angle_beta   90.00
_cell.angle_gamma   90.00
#
_symmetry.space_group_name_H-M   'P 1'
#
loop_
_entity.id
_entity.type
_entity.pdbx_description
1 polymer ?
#
loop_
_entity_poly.entity_id
_entity_poly.type
_entity_poly.pdbx_seq_one_letter_code
_entity_poly.pdbx_strand_id
1 'polypeptide(L)'
;YGHGTQEIELPEEKVLQVINGNPSTKIEDVKQATLEAIRNPIGSEPLQKVVVKGDKVGIVVSDITRSWIRTNEFLPVIIDELNLAGIPDEDIFVLVAQGTHRAHTREEDIAVCSREVADRVRIYQHFSKDEEGLTYIGTTKRGTPAYINKRILDADKVIITGGITIHLMAGFGGGRKSIMPGVAGDTTIQKNHALALAADVGAGASLECASTKIDGNPLHEDMCEIAAMVNPCFLVNSVMNAEGDFSRIVAGHWYDAWLEGTKDVMTIQGVEAKAKADVVIASPGGFPKDINMYQGSKTYDTAGMALKPNGIMIAMLDCPDINEPQAFIDSFRFSDML
;
A
#
# COMPACT_ATOMS: atom_id res chain seq x y z
N TYR A 1 -11.30 -9.19 13.48
CA TYR A 1 -10.43 -10.27 13.92
C TYR A 1 -10.53 -11.41 12.90
N GLY A 2 -9.47 -11.71 12.18
CA GLY A 2 -9.48 -12.75 11.15
C GLY A 2 -10.66 -12.61 10.19
N HIS A 3 -11.36 -13.72 9.95
CA HIS A 3 -12.58 -13.75 9.14
C HIS A 3 -13.88 -13.66 9.98
N GLY A 4 -13.77 -13.39 11.27
CA GLY A 4 -14.90 -13.33 12.21
C GLY A 4 -14.89 -12.07 13.07
N THR A 5 -15.65 -12.14 14.15
CA THR A 5 -15.76 -11.10 15.17
C THR A 5 -15.47 -11.66 16.56
N GLN A 6 -14.95 -10.80 17.43
CA GLN A 6 -14.92 -11.06 18.87
C GLN A 6 -15.73 -10.00 19.56
N GLU A 7 -16.51 -10.42 20.56
CA GLU A 7 -17.40 -9.54 21.31
C GLU A 7 -16.84 -9.35 22.72
N ILE A 8 -16.93 -8.13 23.21
CA ILE A 8 -16.58 -7.78 24.59
C ILE A 8 -17.66 -6.87 25.16
N GLU A 9 -18.13 -7.18 26.35
CA GLU A 9 -19.04 -6.32 27.09
C GLU A 9 -18.25 -5.43 28.05
N LEU A 10 -18.46 -4.12 27.95
CA LEU A 10 -17.84 -3.13 28.82
C LEU A 10 -18.91 -2.24 29.45
N PRO A 11 -18.77 -1.87 30.75
CA PRO A 11 -19.64 -0.86 31.33
C PRO A 11 -19.54 0.45 30.56
N GLU A 12 -20.69 1.02 30.15
CA GLU A 12 -20.74 2.21 29.29
C GLU A 12 -19.97 3.39 29.90
N GLU A 13 -20.07 3.55 31.22
CA GLU A 13 -19.39 4.61 31.97
C GLU A 13 -17.86 4.46 31.99
N LYS A 14 -17.33 3.32 31.59
CA LYS A 14 -15.88 3.07 31.45
C LYS A 14 -15.38 3.28 30.01
N VAL A 15 -16.28 3.43 29.04
CA VAL A 15 -15.93 3.64 27.63
C VAL A 15 -15.76 5.14 27.38
N LEU A 16 -14.49 5.58 27.23
CA LEU A 16 -14.18 6.97 26.93
C LEU A 16 -14.66 7.36 25.52
N GLN A 17 -14.35 6.52 24.56
CA GLN A 17 -14.70 6.71 23.15
C GLN A 17 -14.57 5.39 22.38
N VAL A 18 -15.47 5.17 21.43
CA VAL A 18 -15.28 4.19 20.33
C VAL A 18 -14.76 4.97 19.14
N ILE A 19 -13.57 4.64 18.67
CA ILE A 19 -12.92 5.31 17.53
C ILE A 19 -13.13 4.44 16.29
N ASN A 20 -13.99 4.90 15.42
CA ASN A 20 -14.19 4.37 14.06
C ASN A 20 -13.78 5.47 13.07
N GLY A 21 -13.71 5.14 11.78
CA GLY A 21 -13.54 6.16 10.74
C GLY A 21 -14.69 7.18 10.74
N ASN A 22 -14.45 8.34 10.18
CA ASN A 22 -15.49 9.34 9.99
C ASN A 22 -16.50 8.85 8.93
N PRO A 23 -17.77 9.28 9.02
CA PRO A 23 -18.75 9.01 7.96
C PRO A 23 -18.23 9.48 6.60
N SER A 24 -18.38 8.63 5.59
CA SER A 24 -17.94 8.93 4.23
C SER A 24 -18.95 8.41 3.21
N THR A 25 -18.90 8.95 2.02
CA THR A 25 -19.72 8.45 0.90
C THR A 25 -19.21 7.07 0.48
N LYS A 26 -20.15 6.20 0.11
CA LYS A 26 -19.89 4.92 -0.53
C LYS A 26 -20.06 5.06 -2.04
N ILE A 27 -19.11 4.53 -2.80
CA ILE A 27 -19.24 4.38 -4.25
C ILE A 27 -20.05 3.11 -4.51
N GLU A 28 -21.23 3.27 -5.11
CA GLU A 28 -22.09 2.14 -5.44
C GLU A 28 -21.68 1.45 -6.75
N ASP A 29 -21.20 2.22 -7.73
CA ASP A 29 -20.69 1.70 -9.00
C ASP A 29 -19.19 2.02 -9.14
N VAL A 30 -18.37 1.04 -8.74
CA VAL A 30 -16.89 1.14 -8.78
C VAL A 30 -16.37 1.27 -10.21
N LYS A 31 -17.01 0.58 -11.16
CA LYS A 31 -16.62 0.63 -12.58
C LYS A 31 -16.82 2.02 -13.15
N GLN A 32 -18.01 2.60 -12.93
CA GLN A 32 -18.30 3.96 -13.39
C GLN A 32 -17.41 4.98 -12.73
N ALA A 33 -17.20 4.90 -11.41
CA ALA A 33 -16.30 5.81 -10.68
C ALA A 33 -14.86 5.72 -11.15
N THR A 34 -14.38 4.51 -11.48
CA THR A 34 -13.05 4.30 -12.06
C THR A 34 -12.96 4.97 -13.42
N LEU A 35 -13.94 4.75 -14.26
CA LEU A 35 -14.01 5.33 -15.60
C LEU A 35 -13.99 6.87 -15.56
N GLU A 36 -14.77 7.46 -14.65
CA GLU A 36 -14.79 8.91 -14.43
C GLU A 36 -13.43 9.43 -13.97
N ALA A 37 -12.76 8.74 -13.02
CA ALA A 37 -11.46 9.13 -12.52
C ALA A 37 -10.37 9.08 -13.61
N ILE A 38 -10.33 8.03 -14.45
CA ILE A 38 -9.33 7.90 -15.53
C ILE A 38 -9.58 8.86 -16.68
N ARG A 39 -10.82 9.29 -16.91
CA ARG A 39 -11.19 10.24 -17.95
C ARG A 39 -11.08 11.71 -17.51
N ASN A 40 -11.12 11.96 -16.19
CA ASN A 40 -10.96 13.28 -15.58
C ASN A 40 -9.82 13.26 -14.53
N PRO A 41 -8.59 12.94 -14.95
CA PRO A 41 -7.50 12.68 -14.03
C PRO A 41 -6.93 13.95 -13.39
N ILE A 42 -6.24 13.76 -12.26
CA ILE A 42 -5.56 14.83 -11.53
C ILE A 42 -4.14 14.95 -12.05
N GLY A 43 -3.75 16.14 -12.48
CA GLY A 43 -2.36 16.45 -12.88
C GLY A 43 -1.87 15.67 -14.12
N SER A 44 -2.76 15.16 -14.95
CA SER A 44 -2.45 14.38 -16.14
C SER A 44 -3.50 14.59 -17.24
N GLU A 45 -3.17 14.18 -18.47
CA GLU A 45 -4.16 13.95 -19.52
C GLU A 45 -4.94 12.65 -19.22
N PRO A 46 -6.17 12.49 -19.79
CA PRO A 46 -6.90 11.23 -19.74
C PRO A 46 -6.06 10.04 -20.20
N LEU A 47 -6.26 8.86 -19.57
CA LEU A 47 -5.43 7.66 -19.82
C LEU A 47 -5.28 7.34 -21.31
N GLN A 48 -6.37 7.44 -22.08
CA GLN A 48 -6.36 7.20 -23.53
C GLN A 48 -5.44 8.13 -24.33
N LYS A 49 -5.06 9.29 -23.75
CA LYS A 49 -4.12 10.23 -24.39
C LYS A 49 -2.68 10.06 -23.88
N VAL A 50 -2.49 9.38 -22.74
CA VAL A 50 -1.19 9.10 -22.15
C VAL A 50 -0.48 7.94 -22.88
N VAL A 51 -1.25 6.99 -23.41
CA VAL A 51 -0.74 5.85 -24.17
C VAL A 51 -0.95 6.05 -25.67
N VAL A 52 -0.11 5.40 -26.48
CA VAL A 52 -0.25 5.39 -27.94
C VAL A 52 -0.21 3.95 -28.47
N LYS A 53 -0.90 3.71 -29.58
CA LYS A 53 -0.93 2.37 -30.21
C LYS A 53 0.49 1.86 -30.47
N GLY A 54 0.77 0.64 -30.00
CA GLY A 54 2.07 -0.02 -30.09
C GLY A 54 2.89 0.08 -28.80
N ASP A 55 2.47 0.87 -27.80
CA ASP A 55 3.10 0.86 -26.48
C ASP A 55 2.91 -0.49 -25.80
N LYS A 56 3.95 -0.98 -25.13
CA LYS A 56 3.86 -2.05 -24.14
C LYS A 56 3.56 -1.45 -22.78
N VAL A 57 2.45 -1.88 -22.18
CA VAL A 57 1.94 -1.30 -20.92
C VAL A 57 2.12 -2.29 -19.77
N GLY A 58 2.89 -1.89 -18.77
CA GLY A 58 3.03 -2.62 -17.50
C GLY A 58 2.12 -2.02 -16.43
N ILE A 59 1.23 -2.82 -15.85
CA ILE A 59 0.36 -2.40 -14.75
C ILE A 59 0.87 -3.04 -13.46
N VAL A 60 1.29 -2.22 -12.51
CA VAL A 60 1.75 -2.68 -11.19
C VAL A 60 0.56 -2.75 -10.25
N VAL A 61 0.33 -3.91 -9.65
CA VAL A 61 -0.73 -4.15 -8.67
C VAL A 61 -0.15 -4.59 -7.33
N SER A 62 -0.84 -4.27 -6.23
CA SER A 62 -0.42 -4.72 -4.89
C SER A 62 -0.62 -6.23 -4.73
N ASP A 63 0.08 -6.84 -3.78
CA ASP A 63 0.00 -8.26 -3.47
C ASP A 63 -1.24 -8.62 -2.60
N ILE A 64 -1.40 -9.91 -2.30
CA ILE A 64 -2.54 -10.45 -1.53
C ILE A 64 -2.67 -9.82 -0.14
N THR A 65 -1.59 -9.40 0.50
CA THR A 65 -1.63 -8.72 1.80
C THR A 65 -2.34 -7.36 1.74
N ARG A 66 -2.67 -6.93 0.53
CA ARG A 66 -3.41 -5.70 0.23
C ARG A 66 -4.73 -5.98 -0.52
N SER A 67 -5.27 -7.20 -0.46
CA SER A 67 -6.54 -7.55 -1.14
C SER A 67 -7.73 -6.68 -0.70
N TRP A 68 -7.64 -6.04 0.48
CA TRP A 68 -8.60 -5.04 0.93
C TRP A 68 -8.73 -3.83 0.00
N ILE A 69 -7.73 -3.59 -0.89
CA ILE A 69 -7.78 -2.55 -1.93
C ILE A 69 -8.84 -2.87 -2.98
N ARG A 70 -9.18 -4.16 -3.14
CA ARG A 70 -10.15 -4.65 -4.13
C ARG A 70 -9.78 -4.25 -5.56
N THR A 71 -8.49 -4.39 -5.92
CA THR A 71 -7.94 -4.07 -7.26
C THR A 71 -8.68 -4.82 -8.37
N ASN A 72 -9.14 -6.04 -8.11
CA ASN A 72 -9.92 -6.87 -9.02
C ASN A 72 -11.21 -6.22 -9.53
N GLU A 73 -11.71 -5.17 -8.89
CA GLU A 73 -12.95 -4.48 -9.30
C GLU A 73 -12.71 -3.33 -10.27
N PHE A 74 -11.54 -2.68 -10.21
CA PHE A 74 -11.23 -1.55 -11.08
C PHE A 74 -10.16 -1.86 -12.13
N LEU A 75 -9.36 -2.90 -11.97
CA LEU A 75 -8.33 -3.28 -12.94
C LEU A 75 -8.89 -3.63 -14.33
N PRO A 76 -10.02 -4.37 -14.45
CA PRO A 76 -10.64 -4.60 -15.75
C PRO A 76 -10.96 -3.31 -16.51
N VAL A 77 -11.45 -2.28 -15.80
CA VAL A 77 -11.78 -0.98 -16.40
C VAL A 77 -10.54 -0.29 -16.98
N ILE A 78 -9.40 -0.39 -16.29
CA ILE A 78 -8.13 0.17 -16.78
C ILE A 78 -7.73 -0.52 -18.10
N ILE A 79 -7.83 -1.85 -18.14
CA ILE A 79 -7.48 -2.64 -19.36
C ILE A 79 -8.42 -2.30 -20.50
N ASP A 80 -9.73 -2.18 -20.25
CA ASP A 80 -10.71 -1.81 -21.25
C ASP A 80 -10.44 -0.41 -21.84
N GLU A 81 -10.06 0.56 -21.00
CA GLU A 81 -9.69 1.92 -21.47
C GLU A 81 -8.38 1.90 -22.27
N LEU A 82 -7.43 1.03 -21.95
CA LEU A 82 -6.23 0.82 -22.77
C LEU A 82 -6.57 0.20 -24.14
N ASN A 83 -7.47 -0.78 -24.16
CA ASN A 83 -7.94 -1.36 -25.43
C ASN A 83 -8.66 -0.30 -26.30
N LEU A 84 -9.48 0.55 -25.70
CA LEU A 84 -10.12 1.67 -26.42
C LEU A 84 -9.10 2.66 -26.98
N ALA A 85 -7.94 2.81 -26.34
CA ALA A 85 -6.80 3.60 -26.84
C ALA A 85 -5.99 2.90 -27.93
N GLY A 86 -6.32 1.63 -28.24
CA GLY A 86 -5.67 0.83 -29.28
C GLY A 86 -4.51 -0.02 -28.80
N ILE A 87 -4.37 -0.26 -27.49
CA ILE A 87 -3.40 -1.18 -26.88
C ILE A 87 -4.09 -2.55 -26.74
N PRO A 88 -3.70 -3.60 -27.48
CA PRO A 88 -4.32 -4.92 -27.37
C PRO A 88 -3.83 -5.65 -26.09
N ASP A 89 -4.56 -6.67 -25.65
CA ASP A 89 -4.27 -7.42 -24.42
C ASP A 89 -2.87 -8.07 -24.43
N GLU A 90 -2.35 -8.47 -25.61
CA GLU A 90 -1.00 -9.03 -25.76
C GLU A 90 0.14 -8.02 -25.46
N ASP A 91 -0.12 -6.72 -25.56
CA ASP A 91 0.82 -5.64 -25.25
C ASP A 91 0.64 -5.12 -23.81
N ILE A 92 -0.29 -5.72 -23.03
CA ILE A 92 -0.52 -5.41 -21.64
C ILE A 92 -0.04 -6.56 -20.76
N PHE A 93 0.63 -6.24 -19.67
CA PHE A 93 0.92 -7.21 -18.61
C PHE A 93 0.69 -6.61 -17.23
N VAL A 94 0.41 -7.47 -16.26
CA VAL A 94 0.33 -7.12 -14.85
C VAL A 94 1.57 -7.61 -14.12
N LEU A 95 2.14 -6.79 -13.25
CA LEU A 95 3.21 -7.18 -12.33
C LEU A 95 2.72 -7.01 -10.89
N VAL A 96 2.69 -8.12 -10.13
CA VAL A 96 2.36 -8.11 -8.70
C VAL A 96 3.54 -7.59 -7.91
N ALA A 97 3.32 -6.51 -7.17
CA ALA A 97 4.32 -5.79 -6.37
C ALA A 97 4.43 -6.41 -4.97
N GLN A 98 5.20 -7.47 -4.83
CA GLN A 98 5.36 -8.21 -3.58
C GLN A 98 6.41 -7.62 -2.64
N GLY A 99 7.34 -6.78 -3.16
CA GLY A 99 8.47 -6.33 -2.36
C GLY A 99 9.25 -7.51 -1.80
N THR A 100 9.30 -7.63 -0.47
CA THR A 100 9.95 -8.76 0.24
C THR A 100 8.96 -9.84 0.69
N HIS A 101 7.69 -9.75 0.32
CA HIS A 101 6.69 -10.75 0.69
C HIS A 101 6.88 -12.04 -0.14
N ARG A 102 6.24 -13.14 0.33
CA ARG A 102 6.26 -14.44 -0.38
C ARG A 102 5.60 -14.38 -1.75
N ALA A 103 5.91 -15.36 -2.57
CA ALA A 103 5.22 -15.58 -3.83
C ALA A 103 3.71 -15.83 -3.61
N HIS A 104 2.91 -15.43 -4.58
CA HIS A 104 1.49 -15.77 -4.67
C HIS A 104 1.28 -17.19 -5.20
N THR A 105 0.16 -17.80 -4.81
CA THR A 105 -0.44 -18.88 -5.58
C THR A 105 -1.19 -18.33 -6.80
N ARG A 106 -1.56 -19.20 -7.74
CA ARG A 106 -2.39 -18.80 -8.90
C ARG A 106 -3.75 -18.25 -8.46
N GLU A 107 -4.33 -18.81 -7.41
CA GLU A 107 -5.60 -18.37 -6.83
C GLU A 107 -5.48 -16.97 -6.23
N GLU A 108 -4.35 -16.65 -5.61
CA GLU A 108 -4.08 -15.31 -5.08
C GLU A 108 -3.89 -14.28 -6.19
N ASP A 109 -3.20 -14.64 -7.28
CA ASP A 109 -3.12 -13.77 -8.47
C ASP A 109 -4.52 -13.45 -9.01
N ILE A 110 -5.40 -14.46 -9.10
CA ILE A 110 -6.78 -14.28 -9.55
C ILE A 110 -7.60 -13.46 -8.55
N ALA A 111 -7.40 -13.66 -7.26
CA ALA A 111 -8.11 -12.89 -6.23
C ALA A 111 -7.76 -11.40 -6.30
N VAL A 112 -6.50 -11.07 -6.58
CA VAL A 112 -6.03 -9.69 -6.69
C VAL A 112 -6.38 -9.04 -8.02
N CYS A 113 -6.26 -9.78 -9.15
CA CYS A 113 -6.41 -9.22 -10.50
C CYS A 113 -7.80 -9.43 -11.11
N SER A 114 -8.59 -10.36 -10.62
CA SER A 114 -9.81 -10.98 -11.17
C SER A 114 -9.54 -12.13 -12.15
N ARG A 115 -10.53 -13.02 -12.29
CA ARG A 115 -10.49 -14.09 -13.29
C ARG A 115 -10.47 -13.52 -14.71
N GLU A 116 -11.29 -12.51 -14.98
CA GLU A 116 -11.36 -11.85 -16.27
C GLU A 116 -9.99 -11.35 -16.74
N VAL A 117 -9.26 -10.64 -15.86
CA VAL A 117 -7.92 -10.13 -16.17
C VAL A 117 -6.92 -11.27 -16.36
N ALA A 118 -6.98 -12.31 -15.50
CA ALA A 118 -6.06 -13.45 -15.58
C ALA A 118 -6.22 -14.28 -16.84
N ASP A 119 -7.38 -14.22 -17.47
CA ASP A 119 -7.66 -14.90 -18.75
C ASP A 119 -7.29 -14.04 -19.98
N ARG A 120 -7.12 -12.72 -19.81
CA ARG A 120 -6.81 -11.75 -20.89
C ARG A 120 -5.32 -11.43 -20.99
N VAL A 121 -4.67 -11.11 -19.87
CA VAL A 121 -3.31 -10.59 -19.87
C VAL A 121 -2.38 -11.45 -19.02
N ARG A 122 -1.06 -11.35 -19.29
CA ARG A 122 -0.06 -12.08 -18.50
C ARG A 122 0.13 -11.42 -17.15
N ILE A 123 0.09 -12.23 -16.08
CA ILE A 123 0.38 -11.81 -14.71
C ILE A 123 1.76 -12.35 -14.35
N TYR A 124 2.66 -11.45 -13.95
CA TYR A 124 4.00 -11.75 -13.46
C TYR A 124 4.08 -11.40 -11.99
N GLN A 125 4.99 -12.06 -11.28
CA GLN A 125 5.30 -11.78 -9.89
C GLN A 125 6.69 -11.15 -9.78
N HIS A 126 6.84 -10.22 -8.86
CA HIS A 126 8.13 -9.61 -8.55
C HIS A 126 8.83 -10.41 -7.44
N PHE A 127 10.13 -10.61 -7.58
CA PHE A 127 10.98 -11.23 -6.57
C PHE A 127 12.16 -10.30 -6.26
N SER A 128 12.18 -9.70 -5.07
CA SER A 128 13.18 -8.69 -4.69
C SER A 128 14.61 -9.22 -4.62
N LYS A 129 14.81 -10.54 -4.52
CA LYS A 129 16.11 -11.22 -4.46
C LYS A 129 16.55 -11.85 -5.79
N ASP A 130 15.74 -11.71 -6.85
CA ASP A 130 16.09 -12.16 -8.19
C ASP A 130 16.99 -11.12 -8.88
N GLU A 131 18.30 -11.20 -8.65
CA GLU A 131 19.27 -10.24 -9.19
C GLU A 131 19.26 -10.15 -10.73
N GLU A 132 18.95 -11.23 -11.44
CA GLU A 132 18.86 -11.24 -12.91
C GLU A 132 17.60 -10.50 -13.40
N GLY A 133 16.54 -10.50 -12.59
CA GLY A 133 15.28 -9.80 -12.85
C GLY A 133 15.31 -8.32 -12.47
N LEU A 134 16.43 -7.80 -11.96
CA LEU A 134 16.57 -6.43 -11.50
C LEU A 134 17.57 -5.64 -12.37
N THR A 135 17.33 -4.34 -12.48
CA THR A 135 18.24 -3.40 -13.16
C THR A 135 18.53 -2.21 -12.27
N TYR A 136 19.81 -1.85 -12.12
CA TYR A 136 20.22 -0.61 -11.46
C TYR A 136 19.89 0.60 -12.33
N ILE A 137 19.17 1.59 -11.77
CA ILE A 137 18.73 2.79 -12.48
C ILE A 137 19.29 4.10 -11.90
N GLY A 138 20.01 4.03 -10.80
CA GLY A 138 20.60 5.20 -10.14
C GLY A 138 20.71 5.04 -8.64
N THR A 139 21.21 6.09 -7.99
CA THR A 139 21.30 6.19 -6.53
C THR A 139 20.63 7.48 -6.08
N THR A 140 19.81 7.41 -5.06
CA THR A 140 19.13 8.59 -4.50
C THR A 140 20.11 9.53 -3.80
N LYS A 141 19.69 10.77 -3.53
CA LYS A 141 20.47 11.75 -2.76
C LYS A 141 20.83 11.26 -1.36
N ARG A 142 20.07 10.29 -0.82
CA ARG A 142 20.29 9.66 0.49
C ARG A 142 21.19 8.42 0.41
N GLY A 143 21.69 8.09 -0.78
CA GLY A 143 22.60 6.97 -1.02
C GLY A 143 21.91 5.62 -1.18
N THR A 144 20.61 5.57 -1.42
CA THR A 144 19.88 4.33 -1.68
C THR A 144 20.07 3.93 -3.15
N PRO A 145 20.70 2.77 -3.45
CA PRO A 145 20.83 2.28 -4.82
C PRO A 145 19.46 1.78 -5.29
N ALA A 146 18.99 2.24 -6.43
CA ALA A 146 17.70 1.87 -7.01
C ALA A 146 17.86 0.69 -7.98
N TYR A 147 17.55 -0.52 -7.51
CA TYR A 147 17.40 -1.72 -8.33
C TYR A 147 15.92 -1.98 -8.53
N ILE A 148 15.44 -1.97 -9.78
CA ILE A 148 14.01 -2.07 -10.11
C ILE A 148 13.79 -3.26 -11.04
N ASN A 149 12.60 -3.85 -10.95
CA ASN A 149 12.18 -4.97 -11.78
C ASN A 149 12.32 -4.62 -13.29
N LYS A 150 13.08 -5.43 -13.99
CA LYS A 150 13.45 -5.22 -15.38
C LYS A 150 12.24 -5.15 -16.31
N ARG A 151 11.18 -5.95 -16.04
CA ARG A 151 9.96 -5.96 -16.88
C ARG A 151 9.27 -4.60 -16.89
N ILE A 152 9.26 -3.90 -15.74
CA ILE A 152 8.67 -2.56 -15.65
C ILE A 152 9.53 -1.54 -16.39
N LEU A 153 10.86 -1.69 -16.36
CA LEU A 153 11.76 -0.80 -17.08
C LEU A 153 11.75 -1.03 -18.60
N ASP A 154 11.42 -2.25 -19.02
CA ASP A 154 11.28 -2.62 -20.43
C ASP A 154 9.90 -2.26 -21.02
N ALA A 155 8.96 -1.77 -20.22
CA ALA A 155 7.66 -1.27 -20.67
C ALA A 155 7.77 0.17 -21.17
N ASP A 156 7.04 0.50 -22.25
CA ASP A 156 6.97 1.88 -22.76
C ASP A 156 6.14 2.77 -21.83
N LYS A 157 5.16 2.18 -21.15
CA LYS A 157 4.27 2.86 -20.19
C LYS A 157 4.08 2.05 -18.94
N VAL A 158 4.17 2.72 -17.80
CA VAL A 158 3.98 2.11 -16.48
C VAL A 158 2.79 2.76 -15.77
N ILE A 159 1.78 1.95 -15.48
CA ILE A 159 0.62 2.36 -14.69
C ILE A 159 0.77 1.73 -13.30
N ILE A 160 0.63 2.52 -12.25
CA ILE A 160 0.67 1.99 -10.89
C ILE A 160 -0.72 2.02 -10.26
N THR A 161 -1.07 0.94 -9.56
CA THR A 161 -2.33 0.84 -8.81
C THR A 161 -2.05 0.62 -7.33
N GLY A 162 -3.06 0.87 -6.49
CA GLY A 162 -2.93 0.63 -5.06
C GLY A 162 -4.07 1.23 -4.25
N GLY A 163 -3.94 1.17 -2.93
CA GLY A 163 -4.85 1.82 -1.99
C GLY A 163 -4.10 2.80 -1.10
N ILE A 164 -4.69 3.96 -0.88
CA ILE A 164 -4.14 4.98 0.00
C ILE A 164 -4.70 4.76 1.40
N THR A 165 -3.83 4.68 2.38
CA THR A 165 -4.16 4.57 3.80
C THR A 165 -3.04 5.17 4.63
N ILE A 166 -3.27 5.45 5.90
CA ILE A 166 -2.21 5.90 6.82
C ILE A 166 -1.15 4.81 6.96
N HIS A 167 0.12 5.22 7.03
CA HIS A 167 1.25 4.30 7.16
C HIS A 167 2.24 4.79 8.21
N LEU A 168 2.55 3.93 9.17
CA LEU A 168 3.32 4.26 10.38
C LEU A 168 4.69 4.92 10.13
N MET A 169 5.41 4.57 9.06
CA MET A 169 6.74 5.14 8.76
C MET A 169 6.74 6.04 7.52
N ALA A 170 5.97 5.70 6.50
CA ALA A 170 6.00 6.39 5.21
C ALA A 170 4.94 7.51 5.08
N GLY A 171 4.29 7.88 6.17
CA GLY A 171 3.15 8.80 6.18
C GLY A 171 1.88 8.15 5.64
N PHE A 172 1.88 7.77 4.37
CA PHE A 172 0.76 7.10 3.70
C PHE A 172 1.22 5.96 2.81
N GLY A 173 0.31 5.01 2.55
CA GLY A 173 0.43 3.94 1.57
C GLY A 173 0.07 4.42 0.16
N GLY A 174 0.02 3.49 -0.80
CA GLY A 174 -0.30 3.79 -2.20
C GLY A 174 0.78 4.58 -2.95
N GLY A 175 0.46 5.00 -4.17
CA GLY A 175 1.32 5.83 -5.01
C GLY A 175 2.70 5.22 -5.26
N ARG A 176 3.75 6.00 -4.94
CA ARG A 176 5.17 5.59 -5.07
C ARG A 176 5.49 4.23 -4.43
N LYS A 177 4.67 3.74 -3.48
CA LYS A 177 4.92 2.43 -2.84
C LYS A 177 4.73 1.25 -3.77
N SER A 178 4.02 1.40 -4.87
CA SER A 178 3.94 0.37 -5.91
C SER A 178 5.28 0.17 -6.62
N ILE A 179 6.13 1.20 -6.65
CA ILE A 179 7.51 1.13 -7.16
C ILE A 179 8.47 0.73 -6.04
N MET A 180 8.50 1.50 -4.94
CA MET A 180 9.35 1.28 -3.79
C MET A 180 8.52 1.15 -2.51
N PRO A 181 8.44 -0.04 -1.88
CA PRO A 181 9.21 -1.27 -2.12
C PRO A 181 8.66 -2.21 -3.20
N GLY A 182 7.49 -1.97 -3.78
CA GLY A 182 6.67 -2.93 -4.49
C GLY A 182 7.40 -3.76 -5.56
N VAL A 183 8.18 -3.12 -6.44
CA VAL A 183 8.94 -3.77 -7.52
C VAL A 183 10.44 -3.49 -7.42
N ALA A 184 10.91 -3.14 -6.23
CA ALA A 184 12.33 -2.85 -5.94
C ALA A 184 13.08 -4.08 -5.41
N GLY A 185 14.39 -4.11 -5.64
CA GLY A 185 15.29 -5.14 -5.14
C GLY A 185 15.49 -5.06 -3.63
N ASP A 186 15.85 -6.19 -3.03
CA ASP A 186 16.02 -6.33 -1.57
C ASP A 186 17.02 -5.30 -1.01
N THR A 187 18.17 -5.11 -1.67
CA THR A 187 19.17 -4.10 -1.26
C THR A 187 18.59 -2.68 -1.24
N THR A 188 17.76 -2.32 -2.22
CA THR A 188 17.08 -1.02 -2.29
C THR A 188 16.11 -0.88 -1.11
N ILE A 189 15.32 -1.93 -0.86
CA ILE A 189 14.34 -1.95 0.22
C ILE A 189 15.01 -1.80 1.58
N GLN A 190 16.07 -2.57 1.85
CA GLN A 190 16.82 -2.53 3.10
C GLN A 190 17.41 -1.13 3.37
N LYS A 191 18.04 -0.54 2.36
CA LYS A 191 18.64 0.80 2.48
C LYS A 191 17.61 1.89 2.72
N ASN A 192 16.50 1.88 1.99
CA ASN A 192 15.41 2.82 2.20
C ASN A 192 14.77 2.64 3.58
N HIS A 193 14.42 1.41 3.97
CA HIS A 193 13.77 1.14 5.25
C HIS A 193 14.67 1.47 6.46
N ALA A 194 15.99 1.41 6.32
CA ALA A 194 16.91 1.84 7.34
C ALA A 194 16.79 3.36 7.67
N LEU A 195 16.27 4.17 6.75
CA LEU A 195 15.96 5.59 6.99
C LEU A 195 14.85 5.80 8.03
N ALA A 196 14.06 4.78 8.33
CA ALA A 196 13.06 4.83 9.39
C ALA A 196 13.63 4.65 10.80
N LEU A 197 14.91 4.32 10.93
CA LEU A 197 15.59 4.19 12.21
C LEU A 197 16.15 5.54 12.66
N ALA A 198 16.15 5.81 13.96
CA ALA A 198 16.84 6.95 14.54
C ALA A 198 18.36 6.79 14.35
N ALA A 199 19.07 7.93 14.28
CA ALA A 199 20.52 7.92 14.08
C ALA A 199 21.27 7.25 15.24
N ASP A 200 20.77 7.41 16.46
CA ASP A 200 21.36 6.82 17.66
C ASP A 200 20.94 5.34 17.79
N VAL A 201 21.93 4.46 17.95
CA VAL A 201 21.68 3.02 18.14
C VAL A 201 20.84 2.78 19.38
N GLY A 202 19.76 2.05 19.25
CA GLY A 202 18.82 1.75 20.34
C GLY A 202 17.75 2.81 20.58
N ALA A 203 17.76 3.95 19.88
CA ALA A 203 16.69 4.97 20.01
C ALA A 203 15.39 4.59 19.28
N GLY A 204 15.36 3.48 18.53
CA GLY A 204 14.17 2.99 17.86
C GLY A 204 13.88 3.71 16.54
N ALA A 205 12.59 4.04 16.31
CA ALA A 205 12.15 4.68 15.08
C ALA A 205 12.50 6.19 15.06
N SER A 206 12.80 6.68 13.86
CA SER A 206 12.97 8.12 13.62
C SER A 206 11.64 8.85 13.77
N LEU A 207 11.62 9.95 14.51
CA LEU A 207 10.44 10.83 14.65
C LEU A 207 10.08 11.53 13.33
N GLU A 208 11.01 11.56 12.37
CA GLU A 208 10.76 12.09 11.04
C GLU A 208 9.96 11.12 10.16
N CYS A 209 10.02 9.82 10.47
CA CYS A 209 9.28 8.76 9.79
C CYS A 209 8.05 8.37 10.60
N ALA A 210 6.96 9.10 10.45
CA ALA A 210 5.76 8.93 11.25
C ALA A 210 4.48 8.85 10.40
N SER A 211 3.40 8.35 10.99
CA SER A 211 2.07 8.34 10.42
C SER A 211 1.66 9.73 9.96
N THR A 212 1.09 9.83 8.76
CA THR A 212 0.63 11.06 8.10
C THR A 212 1.70 12.09 7.71
N LYS A 213 2.95 11.91 8.14
CA LYS A 213 4.04 12.84 7.85
C LYS A 213 4.58 12.60 6.43
N ILE A 214 4.51 13.62 5.58
CA ILE A 214 5.02 13.64 4.21
C ILE A 214 6.29 14.50 4.15
N ASP A 215 6.17 15.80 4.43
CA ASP A 215 7.27 16.74 4.35
C ASP A 215 8.34 16.47 5.42
N GLY A 216 9.59 16.42 4.98
CA GLY A 216 10.72 16.12 5.85
C GLY A 216 10.79 14.66 6.32
N ASN A 217 9.98 13.76 5.76
CA ASN A 217 10.06 12.33 6.02
C ASN A 217 11.09 11.68 5.09
N PRO A 218 12.28 11.32 5.59
CA PRO A 218 13.37 10.84 4.74
C PRO A 218 13.04 9.55 4.00
N LEU A 219 12.25 8.66 4.61
CA LEU A 219 11.80 7.42 4.00
C LEU A 219 10.87 7.70 2.80
N HIS A 220 9.89 8.59 3.00
CA HIS A 220 8.95 8.99 1.95
C HIS A 220 9.65 9.68 0.78
N GLU A 221 10.53 10.67 1.08
CA GLU A 221 11.24 11.43 0.06
C GLU A 221 12.15 10.54 -0.80
N ASP A 222 12.84 9.61 -0.18
CA ASP A 222 13.69 8.63 -0.87
C ASP A 222 12.86 7.68 -1.76
N MET A 223 11.70 7.21 -1.28
CA MET A 223 10.74 6.45 -2.10
C MET A 223 10.25 7.26 -3.32
N CYS A 224 9.97 8.54 -3.14
CA CYS A 224 9.53 9.43 -4.22
C CYS A 224 10.64 9.62 -5.26
N GLU A 225 11.89 9.77 -4.84
CA GLU A 225 13.03 9.90 -5.75
C GLU A 225 13.19 8.65 -6.61
N ILE A 226 13.08 7.44 -6.00
CA ILE A 226 13.13 6.17 -6.74
C ILE A 226 11.95 6.06 -7.72
N ALA A 227 10.73 6.38 -7.28
CA ALA A 227 9.55 6.36 -8.14
C ALA A 227 9.68 7.33 -9.31
N ALA A 228 10.26 8.52 -9.08
CA ALA A 228 10.53 9.51 -10.13
C ALA A 228 11.57 9.02 -11.16
N MET A 229 12.54 8.19 -10.77
CA MET A 229 13.50 7.57 -11.71
C MET A 229 12.79 6.60 -12.67
N VAL A 230 11.75 5.88 -12.19
CA VAL A 230 10.90 5.00 -13.03
C VAL A 230 9.91 5.83 -13.83
N ASN A 231 9.43 6.93 -13.25
CA ASN A 231 8.48 7.87 -13.82
C ASN A 231 7.19 7.21 -14.35
N PRO A 232 6.36 6.58 -13.47
CA PRO A 232 5.10 5.99 -13.89
C PRO A 232 4.24 7.03 -14.63
N CYS A 233 3.67 6.63 -15.76
CA CYS A 233 2.91 7.55 -16.62
C CYS A 233 1.51 7.85 -16.07
N PHE A 234 0.97 6.96 -15.21
CA PHE A 234 -0.38 7.08 -14.66
C PHE A 234 -0.54 6.31 -13.36
N LEU A 235 -1.46 6.77 -12.51
CA LEU A 235 -1.82 6.15 -11.26
C LEU A 235 -3.34 5.95 -11.19
N VAL A 236 -3.77 4.82 -10.61
CA VAL A 236 -5.15 4.62 -10.14
C VAL A 236 -5.11 4.06 -8.73
N ASN A 237 -5.59 4.83 -7.75
CA ASN A 237 -5.63 4.40 -6.36
C ASN A 237 -7.03 4.49 -5.76
N SER A 238 -7.36 3.52 -4.90
CA SER A 238 -8.58 3.55 -4.11
C SER A 238 -8.35 4.18 -2.74
N VAL A 239 -9.39 4.82 -2.22
CA VAL A 239 -9.53 5.21 -0.81
C VAL A 239 -10.74 4.50 -0.24
N MET A 240 -10.53 3.73 0.83
CA MET A 240 -11.57 2.92 1.46
C MET A 240 -12.04 3.59 2.75
N ASN A 241 -13.33 3.42 3.06
CA ASN A 241 -13.89 3.83 4.35
C ASN A 241 -13.64 2.77 5.45
N ALA A 242 -14.16 3.01 6.64
CA ALA A 242 -14.00 2.11 7.78
C ALA A 242 -14.72 0.77 7.58
N GLU A 243 -15.81 0.76 6.83
CA GLU A 243 -16.62 -0.41 6.51
C GLU A 243 -15.98 -1.28 5.41
N GLY A 244 -14.90 -0.80 4.76
CA GLY A 244 -14.24 -1.47 3.65
C GLY A 244 -14.91 -1.25 2.29
N ASP A 245 -15.77 -0.23 2.18
CA ASP A 245 -16.33 0.22 0.92
C ASP A 245 -15.42 1.24 0.24
N PHE A 246 -15.48 1.31 -1.09
CA PHE A 246 -14.83 2.39 -1.82
C PHE A 246 -15.49 3.73 -1.49
N SER A 247 -14.69 4.68 -1.04
CA SER A 247 -15.15 6.05 -0.80
C SER A 247 -14.72 6.99 -1.92
N ARG A 248 -13.53 6.77 -2.49
CA ARG A 248 -13.05 7.50 -3.66
C ARG A 248 -12.08 6.66 -4.50
N ILE A 249 -12.05 6.94 -5.80
CA ILE A 249 -11.00 6.52 -6.71
C ILE A 249 -10.32 7.79 -7.20
N VAL A 250 -9.00 7.85 -7.06
CA VAL A 250 -8.16 8.92 -7.61
C VAL A 250 -7.31 8.37 -8.73
N ALA A 251 -7.19 9.14 -9.83
CA ALA A 251 -6.37 8.74 -10.97
C ALA A 251 -5.65 9.96 -11.56
N GLY A 252 -4.52 9.73 -12.24
CA GLY A 252 -3.76 10.77 -12.91
C GLY A 252 -2.25 10.69 -12.70
N HIS A 253 -1.59 11.85 -12.57
CA HIS A 253 -0.16 11.91 -12.28
C HIS A 253 0.18 11.18 -10.98
N TRP A 254 1.19 10.33 -11.01
CA TRP A 254 1.48 9.37 -9.94
C TRP A 254 1.68 10.00 -8.55
N TYR A 255 2.16 11.24 -8.49
CA TYR A 255 2.35 11.96 -7.23
C TYR A 255 1.14 12.85 -6.89
N ASP A 256 0.64 13.65 -7.85
CA ASP A 256 -0.41 14.64 -7.60
C ASP A 256 -1.75 13.96 -7.24
N ALA A 257 -2.12 12.91 -7.99
CA ALA A 257 -3.34 12.16 -7.70
C ALA A 257 -3.24 11.39 -6.38
N TRP A 258 -2.06 10.84 -6.06
CA TRP A 258 -1.82 10.22 -4.75
C TRP A 258 -1.92 11.26 -3.62
N LEU A 259 -1.30 12.43 -3.78
CA LEU A 259 -1.32 13.49 -2.77
C LEU A 259 -2.76 13.98 -2.51
N GLU A 260 -3.56 14.10 -3.54
CA GLU A 260 -4.99 14.44 -3.39
C GLU A 260 -5.74 13.37 -2.60
N GLY A 261 -5.52 12.09 -2.93
CA GLY A 261 -6.13 10.97 -2.20
C GLY A 261 -5.70 10.87 -0.73
N THR A 262 -4.53 11.39 -0.34
CA THR A 262 -4.14 11.45 1.09
C THR A 262 -5.04 12.39 1.90
N LYS A 263 -5.57 13.46 1.29
CA LYS A 263 -6.51 14.39 1.95
C LYS A 263 -7.83 13.68 2.24
N ASP A 264 -8.30 12.84 1.30
CA ASP A 264 -9.50 12.04 1.52
C ASP A 264 -9.30 11.03 2.65
N VAL A 265 -8.13 10.36 2.69
CA VAL A 265 -7.76 9.46 3.79
C VAL A 265 -7.79 10.20 5.13
N MET A 266 -7.23 11.42 5.21
CA MET A 266 -7.28 12.22 6.44
C MET A 266 -8.71 12.58 6.84
N THR A 267 -9.56 12.87 5.88
CA THR A 267 -10.98 13.17 6.14
C THR A 267 -11.72 11.95 6.67
N ILE A 268 -11.43 10.75 6.13
CA ILE A 268 -12.15 9.50 6.44
C ILE A 268 -11.58 8.81 7.68
N GLN A 269 -10.24 8.71 7.78
CA GLN A 269 -9.54 7.93 8.82
C GLN A 269 -8.98 8.79 9.95
N GLY A 270 -8.86 10.11 9.75
CA GLY A 270 -8.38 11.04 10.75
C GLY A 270 -9.45 11.34 11.78
N VAL A 271 -9.42 10.67 12.93
CA VAL A 271 -10.38 10.85 14.02
C VAL A 271 -9.70 11.49 15.20
N GLU A 272 -10.30 12.55 15.75
CA GLU A 272 -9.83 13.19 16.97
C GLU A 272 -10.16 12.36 18.21
N ALA A 273 -9.13 11.99 18.97
CA ALA A 273 -9.34 11.34 20.26
C ALA A 273 -9.72 12.38 21.33
N LYS A 274 -10.82 12.16 22.04
CA LYS A 274 -11.28 13.07 23.13
C LYS A 274 -10.25 13.24 24.24
N ALA A 275 -9.54 12.16 24.57
CA ALA A 275 -8.43 12.14 25.51
C ALA A 275 -7.67 10.81 25.37
N LYS A 276 -6.49 10.72 26.02
CA LYS A 276 -5.77 9.46 26.15
C LYS A 276 -6.42 8.57 27.20
N ALA A 277 -6.53 7.28 26.91
CA ALA A 277 -7.14 6.26 27.77
C ALA A 277 -6.10 5.49 28.60
N ASP A 278 -6.53 4.91 29.73
CA ASP A 278 -5.70 3.99 30.51
C ASP A 278 -5.60 2.62 29.84
N VAL A 279 -6.66 2.22 29.11
CA VAL A 279 -6.73 0.97 28.34
C VAL A 279 -7.22 1.28 26.94
N VAL A 280 -6.55 0.74 25.92
CA VAL A 280 -6.98 0.79 24.53
C VAL A 280 -7.17 -0.63 24.03
N ILE A 281 -8.33 -0.93 23.49
CA ILE A 281 -8.65 -2.20 22.83
C ILE A 281 -8.72 -1.90 21.34
N ALA A 282 -7.92 -2.60 20.54
CA ALA A 282 -7.77 -2.31 19.11
C ALA A 282 -7.74 -3.56 18.26
N SER A 283 -8.27 -3.45 17.05
CA SER A 283 -8.15 -4.44 15.98
C SER A 283 -7.74 -3.75 14.69
N PRO A 284 -6.91 -4.37 13.83
CA PRO A 284 -6.61 -3.85 12.50
C PRO A 284 -7.80 -3.95 11.53
N GLY A 285 -8.88 -4.63 11.92
CA GLY A 285 -10.08 -4.84 11.11
C GLY A 285 -10.12 -6.21 10.41
N GLY A 286 -9.40 -7.21 10.94
CA GLY A 286 -9.43 -8.59 10.46
C GLY A 286 -8.60 -8.83 9.19
N PHE A 287 -8.84 -9.97 8.54
CA PHE A 287 -8.11 -10.43 7.35
C PHE A 287 -8.31 -9.44 6.17
N PRO A 288 -7.25 -9.12 5.39
CA PRO A 288 -5.86 -9.61 5.51
C PRO A 288 -4.95 -8.70 6.37
N LYS A 289 -5.48 -7.72 7.08
CA LYS A 289 -4.68 -6.77 7.87
C LYS A 289 -4.03 -7.41 9.09
N ASP A 290 -4.57 -8.53 9.57
CA ASP A 290 -4.02 -9.36 10.64
C ASP A 290 -3.54 -10.73 10.16
N ILE A 291 -3.19 -10.86 8.86
CA ILE A 291 -2.72 -12.12 8.26
C ILE A 291 -1.47 -12.69 8.97
N ASN A 292 -0.62 -11.82 9.49
CA ASN A 292 0.55 -12.18 10.29
C ASN A 292 0.87 -11.10 11.33
N MET A 293 1.76 -11.42 12.26
CA MET A 293 2.15 -10.51 13.35
C MET A 293 2.77 -9.21 12.82
N TYR A 294 3.55 -9.27 11.75
CA TYR A 294 4.17 -8.08 11.15
C TYR A 294 3.13 -7.09 10.60
N GLN A 295 2.08 -7.58 9.95
CA GLN A 295 1.01 -6.70 9.47
C GLN A 295 0.15 -6.20 10.65
N GLY A 296 -0.20 -7.09 11.57
CA GLY A 296 -1.03 -6.76 12.73
C GLY A 296 -0.34 -5.80 13.70
N SER A 297 0.99 -5.85 13.84
CA SER A 297 1.75 -4.97 14.73
C SER A 297 1.61 -3.47 14.41
N LYS A 298 1.20 -3.11 13.18
CA LYS A 298 0.91 -1.73 12.80
C LYS A 298 -0.23 -1.11 13.62
N THR A 299 -1.10 -1.96 14.18
CA THR A 299 -2.15 -1.55 15.12
C THR A 299 -1.58 -0.91 16.38
N TYR A 300 -0.40 -1.36 16.83
CA TYR A 300 0.24 -0.84 18.04
C TYR A 300 0.65 0.63 17.90
N ASP A 301 1.15 1.01 16.72
CA ASP A 301 1.54 2.40 16.45
C ASP A 301 0.31 3.32 16.49
N THR A 302 -0.73 2.99 15.71
CA THR A 302 -1.93 3.82 15.61
C THR A 302 -2.70 3.86 16.92
N ALA A 303 -2.96 2.73 17.57
CA ALA A 303 -3.70 2.65 18.82
C ALA A 303 -2.91 3.25 20.00
N GLY A 304 -1.58 3.16 19.95
CA GLY A 304 -0.69 3.77 20.95
C GLY A 304 -0.84 5.28 21.06
N MET A 305 -1.24 5.97 19.99
CA MET A 305 -1.48 7.42 20.03
C MET A 305 -2.60 7.79 20.99
N ALA A 306 -3.59 6.90 21.20
CA ALA A 306 -4.71 7.11 22.13
C ALA A 306 -4.41 6.61 23.55
N LEU A 307 -3.23 6.02 23.80
CA LEU A 307 -2.87 5.43 25.09
C LEU A 307 -2.09 6.41 25.96
N LYS A 308 -2.40 6.44 27.27
CA LYS A 308 -1.60 7.15 28.27
C LYS A 308 -0.21 6.50 28.45
N PRO A 309 0.82 7.22 28.89
CA PRO A 309 2.03 6.61 29.37
C PRO A 309 1.74 5.53 30.43
N ASN A 310 2.35 4.35 30.31
CA ASN A 310 2.10 3.17 31.15
C ASN A 310 0.67 2.59 31.07
N GLY A 311 -0.11 2.96 30.06
CA GLY A 311 -1.41 2.36 29.79
C GLY A 311 -1.29 0.95 29.20
N ILE A 312 -2.40 0.25 29.12
CA ILE A 312 -2.49 -1.14 28.63
C ILE A 312 -3.13 -1.16 27.25
N MET A 313 -2.48 -1.80 26.29
CA MET A 313 -3.06 -2.10 24.98
C MET A 313 -3.49 -3.55 24.89
N ILE A 314 -4.71 -3.79 24.44
CA ILE A 314 -5.24 -5.11 24.09
C ILE A 314 -5.45 -5.13 22.58
N ALA A 315 -4.58 -5.83 21.85
CA ALA A 315 -4.68 -5.96 20.41
C ALA A 315 -5.27 -7.32 20.02
N MET A 316 -6.29 -7.29 19.17
CA MET A 316 -7.02 -8.47 18.69
C MET A 316 -6.53 -8.81 17.30
N LEU A 317 -5.71 -9.86 17.18
CA LEU A 317 -5.05 -10.31 15.96
C LEU A 317 -5.23 -11.82 15.78
N ASP A 318 -5.50 -12.29 14.55
CA ASP A 318 -5.64 -13.72 14.21
C ASP A 318 -4.29 -14.38 13.85
N CYS A 319 -3.52 -13.72 12.99
CA CYS A 319 -2.18 -14.11 12.56
C CYS A 319 -2.06 -15.55 12.03
N PRO A 320 -2.90 -16.00 11.07
CA PRO A 320 -2.81 -17.34 10.52
C PRO A 320 -1.44 -17.66 9.88
N ASP A 321 -0.77 -16.67 9.26
CA ASP A 321 0.57 -16.81 8.69
C ASP A 321 1.64 -16.39 9.73
N ILE A 322 1.65 -17.01 10.90
CA ILE A 322 2.47 -16.58 12.05
C ILE A 322 3.98 -16.61 11.77
N ASN A 323 4.43 -17.44 10.83
CA ASN A 323 5.85 -17.56 10.47
C ASN A 323 6.30 -16.59 9.37
N GLU A 324 5.45 -15.64 8.96
CA GLU A 324 5.75 -14.68 7.90
C GLU A 324 5.73 -13.21 8.41
N PRO A 325 6.63 -12.35 7.93
CA PRO A 325 7.85 -12.70 7.19
C PRO A 325 8.93 -13.28 8.12
N GLN A 326 9.72 -14.24 7.66
CA GLN A 326 10.72 -14.93 8.48
C GLN A 326 11.71 -13.96 9.13
N ALA A 327 12.14 -12.91 8.43
CA ALA A 327 13.04 -11.89 8.98
C ALA A 327 12.47 -11.18 10.23
N PHE A 328 11.15 -10.98 10.29
CA PHE A 328 10.49 -10.42 11.47
C PHE A 328 10.52 -11.40 12.64
N ILE A 329 10.23 -12.68 12.39
CA ILE A 329 10.29 -13.74 13.42
C ILE A 329 11.72 -13.92 13.94
N ASP A 330 12.71 -13.90 13.05
CA ASP A 330 14.11 -14.05 13.43
C ASP A 330 14.58 -12.91 14.35
N SER A 331 14.01 -11.69 14.22
CA SER A 331 14.36 -10.59 15.11
C SER A 331 14.06 -10.85 16.60
N PHE A 332 13.09 -11.72 16.91
CA PHE A 332 12.80 -12.12 18.30
C PHE A 332 13.78 -13.18 18.85
N ARG A 333 14.59 -13.82 17.99
CA ARG A 333 15.59 -14.81 18.43
C ARG A 333 16.86 -14.20 18.99
N PHE A 334 17.07 -12.90 18.75
CA PHE A 334 18.21 -12.14 19.23
C PHE A 334 17.94 -11.39 20.54
N SER A 335 16.91 -11.83 21.30
CA SER A 335 16.45 -11.17 22.52
C SER A 335 17.31 -11.38 23.76
N ASP A 336 18.56 -11.82 23.64
CA ASP A 336 19.54 -11.75 24.74
C ASP A 336 20.00 -10.29 25.01
N MET A 337 19.29 -9.30 24.46
CA MET A 337 19.55 -7.88 24.64
C MET A 337 18.43 -7.15 25.40
N LEU A 338 17.74 -7.84 26.29
CA LEU A 338 16.84 -7.21 27.27
C LEU A 338 17.41 -7.31 28.67
#